data_862cf34b11b26c9953f478399d8270df
#
_entry.id   862cf34b11b26c9953f478399d8270df
#
_cell.length_a   1.000
_cell.length_b   1.000
_cell.length_c   1.000
_cell.angle_alpha   90.00
_cell.angle_beta   90.00
_cell.angle_gamma   90.00
#
_symmetry.space_group_name_H-M   'P 1'
#
loop_
_entity.id
_entity.type
_entity.pdbx_description
1 polymer ?
#
loop_
_entity_poly.entity_id
_entity_poly.type
_entity_poly.pdbx_seq_one_letter_code
_entity_poly.pdbx_strand_id
1 'polypeptide(L)'
;MSKRRNQRAVHAPAWAAPLLTVWQKCGLAVLAVLYFLIVCLLSTSTVKAVTLLLIFASIAAVFLAFSRLRSRLNLPLAALTLVVLMDGISTFYAISGKFALYEFLKVFAAFCLSLLLLALPDETEGEGGYPGRRAAMVLEGFSALAGLVSIDLLSTRWISSFFLAVLGIFTPDYMNLSAVEEGVRMTSVFTNPNVFAGCVGIGVLLSLGLAVSAQKKAERAVHLSCLFVSALAFLLAFSMGASGMIALAFLAYLLLEKADRRPALLLLMVETLVITVAAAAVVSTTSFSAWSGFQPVPLLCVAAGAAALWAVDHFLGRRLAAALQSHGRLVLILTGIILAAVAAFALLAYNLTGGIDLQAGELLRRSAYPAPGTYTMTAEATGALSVTIESQNQQETMMHTSTILYEGDISGAAFTVPEDSLVVYFNFAAGQDLRLESAGFQGEAGAGSIPLGYKLLPSFIASRLQGLFANQNAIQRFVFFSDGMKLFGRSPVIGLGLGAFENGVKSVQSFYYETKYAHNHYIQVLVETGAVGFVLFIGLLASSGAAVWFARKRENPLIPALGAALVFMAGHAATEVTFSTYA
;
A
#
# COMPACT_ATOMS: atom_id res chain seq x y z
N MET A 1 57.65 11.77 -38.48
CA MET A 1 56.29 12.09 -38.93
C MET A 1 55.31 11.75 -37.83
N SER A 2 54.96 12.75 -37.00
CA SER A 2 54.06 12.64 -35.84
C SER A 2 52.63 12.82 -36.31
N LYS A 3 51.77 11.79 -36.16
CA LYS A 3 50.32 11.91 -36.35
C LYS A 3 49.69 12.61 -35.12
N ARG A 4 49.44 13.90 -35.21
CA ARG A 4 48.55 14.61 -34.30
C ARG A 4 47.14 14.00 -34.43
N ARG A 5 46.69 13.24 -33.44
CA ARG A 5 45.29 12.88 -33.25
C ARG A 5 44.53 14.15 -32.89
N ASN A 6 43.75 14.67 -33.83
CA ASN A 6 42.73 15.68 -33.54
C ASN A 6 41.73 15.08 -32.52
N GLN A 7 41.83 15.45 -31.25
CA GLN A 7 40.73 15.33 -30.31
C GLN A 7 39.64 16.29 -30.79
N ARG A 8 38.68 15.76 -31.53
CA ARG A 8 37.39 16.47 -31.72
C ARG A 8 36.81 16.68 -30.32
N ALA A 9 36.72 17.94 -29.91
CA ALA A 9 35.90 18.31 -28.76
C ALA A 9 34.50 17.75 -29.02
N VAL A 10 34.09 16.78 -28.21
CA VAL A 10 32.71 16.28 -28.21
C VAL A 10 31.88 17.43 -27.68
N HIS A 11 31.33 18.23 -28.62
CA HIS A 11 30.32 19.20 -28.24
C HIS A 11 29.21 18.45 -27.51
N ALA A 12 28.94 18.83 -26.26
CA ALA A 12 27.78 18.36 -25.53
C ALA A 12 26.55 18.53 -26.43
N PRO A 13 25.73 17.51 -26.61
CA PRO A 13 24.61 17.57 -27.55
C PRO A 13 23.72 18.77 -27.16
N ALA A 14 23.24 19.50 -28.17
CA ALA A 14 22.46 20.75 -28.03
C ALA A 14 21.19 20.61 -27.15
N TRP A 15 20.86 19.39 -26.71
CA TRP A 15 19.76 19.06 -25.80
C TRP A 15 20.19 18.91 -24.33
N ALA A 16 21.47 19.04 -24.00
CA ALA A 16 21.91 18.99 -22.59
C ALA A 16 21.27 20.16 -21.82
N ALA A 17 20.39 19.83 -20.89
CA ALA A 17 19.70 20.84 -20.08
C ALA A 17 20.71 21.67 -19.27
N PRO A 18 20.60 23.02 -19.24
CA PRO A 18 21.53 23.85 -18.49
C PRO A 18 21.55 23.49 -17.00
N LEU A 19 22.71 23.58 -16.36
CA LEU A 19 22.85 23.35 -14.92
C LEU A 19 22.00 24.36 -14.14
N LEU A 20 21.31 23.90 -13.11
CA LEU A 20 20.55 24.79 -12.22
C LEU A 20 21.52 25.72 -11.45
N THR A 21 21.15 26.98 -11.37
CA THR A 21 21.82 27.95 -10.51
C THR A 21 21.61 27.58 -9.03
N VAL A 22 22.46 28.11 -8.14
CA VAL A 22 22.32 27.88 -6.68
C VAL A 22 20.92 28.29 -6.20
N TRP A 23 20.40 29.42 -6.67
CA TRP A 23 19.05 29.89 -6.32
C TRP A 23 17.93 28.96 -6.79
N GLN A 24 18.05 28.38 -7.97
CA GLN A 24 17.08 27.38 -8.45
C GLN A 24 17.15 26.09 -7.63
N LYS A 25 18.35 25.67 -7.18
CA LYS A 25 18.51 24.51 -6.29
C LYS A 25 17.87 24.77 -4.93
N CYS A 26 18.11 25.94 -4.34
CA CYS A 26 17.49 26.34 -3.07
C CYS A 26 15.95 26.42 -3.22
N GLY A 27 15.46 27.01 -4.30
CA GLY A 27 14.03 27.06 -4.59
C GLY A 27 13.38 25.69 -4.72
N LEU A 28 14.04 24.72 -5.39
CA LEU A 28 13.58 23.34 -5.47
C LEU A 28 13.56 22.65 -4.11
N ALA A 29 14.57 22.87 -3.26
CA ALA A 29 14.61 22.32 -1.91
C ALA A 29 13.44 22.87 -1.06
N VAL A 30 13.22 24.18 -1.09
CA VAL A 30 12.09 24.81 -0.37
C VAL A 30 10.76 24.26 -0.87
N LEU A 31 10.57 24.15 -2.19
CA LEU A 31 9.35 23.58 -2.76
C LEU A 31 9.14 22.12 -2.37
N ALA A 32 10.21 21.31 -2.31
CA ALA A 32 10.12 19.92 -1.86
C ALA A 32 9.67 19.83 -0.39
N VAL A 33 10.21 20.70 0.48
CA VAL A 33 9.79 20.77 1.90
C VAL A 33 8.34 21.23 2.01
N LEU A 34 7.97 22.29 1.31
CA LEU A 34 6.59 22.79 1.29
C LEU A 34 5.62 21.73 0.76
N TYR A 35 5.99 21.04 -0.31
CA TYR A 35 5.18 19.96 -0.86
C TYR A 35 5.01 18.81 0.15
N PHE A 36 6.08 18.42 0.82
CA PHE A 36 6.01 17.42 1.91
C PHE A 36 5.03 17.85 3.01
N LEU A 37 5.14 19.07 3.51
CA LEU A 37 4.23 19.60 4.53
C LEU A 37 2.79 19.63 4.04
N ILE A 38 2.57 20.02 2.79
CA ILE A 38 1.25 20.05 2.15
C ILE A 38 0.65 18.64 2.05
N VAL A 39 1.42 17.65 1.61
CA VAL A 39 0.97 16.24 1.52
C VAL A 39 0.53 15.74 2.90
N CYS A 40 1.30 16.05 3.93
CA CYS A 40 0.92 15.70 5.30
C CYS A 40 -0.37 16.42 5.77
N LEU A 41 -0.53 17.70 5.44
CA LEU A 41 -1.70 18.50 5.85
C LEU A 41 -2.99 18.09 5.15
N LEU A 42 -2.90 17.65 3.90
CA LEU A 42 -4.08 17.37 3.08
C LEU A 42 -4.70 15.99 3.33
N SER A 43 -4.07 15.17 4.15
CA SER A 43 -4.72 13.94 4.64
C SER A 43 -5.92 14.26 5.55
N THR A 44 -6.01 15.50 6.07
CA THR A 44 -7.13 16.01 6.85
C THR A 44 -7.83 17.18 6.14
N SER A 45 -9.10 17.33 6.32
CA SER A 45 -10.05 18.12 5.53
C SER A 45 -9.97 19.66 5.59
N THR A 46 -8.92 20.29 6.07
CA THR A 46 -8.86 21.76 6.27
C THR A 46 -8.21 22.52 5.14
N VAL A 47 -9.03 23.05 4.33
CA VAL A 47 -8.83 23.23 2.91
C VAL A 47 -8.30 24.59 2.47
N LYS A 48 -8.59 25.71 3.14
CA LYS A 48 -8.40 27.04 2.51
C LYS A 48 -6.95 27.52 2.45
N ALA A 49 -6.21 27.47 3.54
CA ALA A 49 -4.82 27.94 3.56
C ALA A 49 -3.89 27.02 2.79
N VAL A 50 -4.14 25.74 2.89
CA VAL A 50 -3.38 24.69 2.20
C VAL A 50 -3.60 24.73 0.69
N THR A 51 -4.83 24.98 0.23
CA THR A 51 -5.15 25.14 -1.19
C THR A 51 -4.37 26.30 -1.81
N LEU A 52 -4.28 27.44 -1.12
CA LEU A 52 -3.49 28.59 -1.59
C LEU A 52 -2.00 28.27 -1.66
N LEU A 53 -1.44 27.58 -0.66
CA LEU A 53 -0.05 27.13 -0.66
C LEU A 53 0.22 26.14 -1.79
N LEU A 54 -0.70 25.22 -2.08
CA LEU A 54 -0.62 24.28 -3.20
C LEU A 54 -0.59 25.02 -4.54
N ILE A 55 -1.50 25.96 -4.75
CA ILE A 55 -1.54 26.75 -5.98
C ILE A 55 -0.22 27.49 -6.16
N PHE A 56 0.27 28.13 -5.10
CA PHE A 56 1.52 28.91 -5.15
C PHE A 56 2.73 28.02 -5.41
N ALA A 57 2.85 26.89 -4.70
CA ALA A 57 3.91 25.90 -4.91
C ALA A 57 3.84 25.31 -6.32
N SER A 58 2.63 25.03 -6.83
CA SER A 58 2.41 24.49 -8.16
C SER A 58 2.83 25.45 -9.27
N ILE A 59 2.45 26.74 -9.17
CA ILE A 59 2.85 27.76 -10.13
C ILE A 59 4.37 27.92 -10.13
N ALA A 60 5.00 28.01 -8.94
CA ALA A 60 6.45 28.12 -8.82
C ALA A 60 7.16 26.88 -9.38
N ALA A 61 6.61 25.67 -9.14
CA ALA A 61 7.12 24.42 -9.68
C ALA A 61 7.11 24.40 -11.22
N VAL A 62 5.99 24.75 -11.83
CA VAL A 62 5.86 24.84 -13.30
C VAL A 62 6.85 25.85 -13.87
N PHE A 63 6.97 27.02 -13.25
CA PHE A 63 7.91 28.06 -13.70
C PHE A 63 9.36 27.58 -13.63
N LEU A 64 9.77 26.92 -12.55
CA LEU A 64 11.13 26.37 -12.39
C LEU A 64 11.40 25.20 -13.35
N ALA A 65 10.39 24.38 -13.62
CA ALA A 65 10.51 23.22 -14.50
C ALA A 65 10.47 23.58 -15.99
N PHE A 66 9.79 24.68 -16.37
CA PHE A 66 9.50 25.01 -17.76
C PHE A 66 10.74 25.15 -18.65
N SER A 67 11.83 25.68 -18.12
CA SER A 67 13.09 25.84 -18.87
C SER A 67 13.75 24.52 -19.28
N ARG A 68 13.40 23.40 -18.62
CA ARG A 68 13.99 22.08 -18.85
C ARG A 68 13.03 21.06 -19.45
N LEU A 69 11.72 21.29 -19.36
CA LEU A 69 10.68 20.39 -19.83
C LEU A 69 10.78 20.06 -21.33
N ARG A 70 11.15 21.04 -22.14
CA ARG A 70 11.22 20.86 -23.61
C ARG A 70 12.15 19.74 -24.04
N SER A 71 13.22 19.47 -23.29
CA SER A 71 14.18 18.41 -23.59
C SER A 71 13.77 17.04 -23.04
N ARG A 72 12.69 16.96 -22.23
CA ARG A 72 12.29 15.76 -21.50
C ARG A 72 10.86 15.30 -21.78
N LEU A 73 10.23 15.86 -22.81
CA LEU A 73 8.93 15.40 -23.27
C LEU A 73 8.99 13.93 -23.65
N ASN A 74 8.13 13.14 -23.06
CA ASN A 74 8.02 11.71 -23.31
C ASN A 74 6.55 11.28 -23.28
N LEU A 75 6.27 10.06 -23.74
CA LEU A 75 4.91 9.57 -23.86
C LEU A 75 4.17 9.46 -22.50
N PRO A 76 4.78 8.97 -21.41
CA PRO A 76 4.14 8.99 -20.09
C PRO A 76 3.74 10.41 -19.63
N LEU A 77 4.60 11.41 -19.83
CA LEU A 77 4.27 12.79 -19.47
C LEU A 77 3.12 13.34 -20.30
N ALA A 78 3.08 13.04 -21.60
CA ALA A 78 1.98 13.44 -22.47
C ALA A 78 0.66 12.77 -22.01
N ALA A 79 0.70 11.47 -21.69
CA ALA A 79 -0.46 10.76 -21.16
C ALA A 79 -0.93 11.32 -19.81
N LEU A 80 0.00 11.63 -18.89
CA LEU A 80 -0.33 12.29 -17.61
C LEU A 80 -0.97 13.66 -17.83
N THR A 81 -0.45 14.44 -18.78
CA THR A 81 -1.03 15.75 -19.14
C THR A 81 -2.47 15.60 -19.61
N LEU A 82 -2.77 14.59 -20.44
CA LEU A 82 -4.13 14.33 -20.91
C LEU A 82 -5.09 13.92 -19.77
N VAL A 83 -4.62 13.10 -18.80
CA VAL A 83 -5.40 12.79 -17.60
C VAL A 83 -5.72 14.06 -16.82
N VAL A 84 -4.72 14.88 -16.52
CA VAL A 84 -4.90 16.14 -15.78
C VAL A 84 -5.84 17.10 -16.49
N LEU A 85 -5.75 17.20 -17.83
CA LEU A 85 -6.67 18.00 -18.63
C LEU A 85 -8.10 17.46 -18.56
N MET A 86 -8.30 16.16 -18.63
CA MET A 86 -9.62 15.54 -18.48
C MET A 86 -10.22 15.82 -17.10
N ASP A 87 -9.41 15.67 -16.05
CA ASP A 87 -9.82 15.99 -14.68
C ASP A 87 -10.21 17.48 -14.57
N GLY A 88 -9.41 18.38 -15.13
CA GLY A 88 -9.72 19.81 -15.18
C GLY A 88 -11.04 20.11 -15.91
N ILE A 89 -11.26 19.48 -17.06
CA ILE A 89 -12.50 19.63 -17.82
C ILE A 89 -13.68 19.09 -17.00
N SER A 90 -13.50 18.00 -16.28
CA SER A 90 -14.56 17.37 -15.50
C SER A 90 -15.10 18.25 -14.36
N THR A 91 -14.33 19.25 -13.91
CA THR A 91 -14.76 20.18 -12.87
C THR A 91 -15.92 21.08 -13.34
N PHE A 92 -16.06 21.33 -14.64
CA PHE A 92 -17.09 22.21 -15.19
C PHE A 92 -18.48 21.59 -15.21
N TYR A 93 -18.59 20.26 -15.23
CA TYR A 93 -19.87 19.54 -15.22
C TYR A 93 -20.08 18.67 -13.97
N ALA A 94 -19.20 18.80 -12.97
CA ALA A 94 -19.26 18.02 -11.75
C ALA A 94 -20.55 18.28 -10.94
N ILE A 95 -21.05 17.26 -10.24
CA ILE A 95 -22.20 17.35 -9.32
C ILE A 95 -21.98 18.49 -8.30
N SER A 96 -20.76 18.66 -7.82
CA SER A 96 -20.39 19.74 -6.91
C SER A 96 -19.06 20.38 -7.34
N GLY A 97 -19.14 21.57 -7.92
CA GLY A 97 -17.96 22.30 -8.41
C GLY A 97 -16.94 22.63 -7.32
N LYS A 98 -17.37 22.82 -6.07
CA LYS A 98 -16.48 23.04 -4.92
C LYS A 98 -15.63 21.82 -4.62
N PHE A 99 -16.25 20.64 -4.51
CA PHE A 99 -15.53 19.40 -4.27
C PHE A 99 -14.66 19.02 -5.46
N ALA A 100 -15.17 19.18 -6.68
CA ALA A 100 -14.42 18.92 -7.90
C ALA A 100 -13.13 19.76 -8.00
N LEU A 101 -13.20 21.03 -7.66
CA LEU A 101 -12.03 21.90 -7.64
C LEU A 101 -10.97 21.39 -6.63
N TYR A 102 -11.38 20.93 -5.46
CA TYR A 102 -10.45 20.39 -4.48
C TYR A 102 -9.79 19.09 -4.94
N GLU A 103 -10.55 18.18 -5.53
CA GLU A 103 -10.01 16.95 -6.10
C GLU A 103 -9.06 17.25 -7.28
N PHE A 104 -9.43 18.18 -8.17
CA PHE A 104 -8.55 18.62 -9.26
C PHE A 104 -7.23 19.20 -8.77
N LEU A 105 -7.24 20.03 -7.72
CA LEU A 105 -6.02 20.64 -7.19
C LEU A 105 -5.04 19.61 -6.66
N LYS A 106 -5.51 18.45 -6.15
CA LYS A 106 -4.66 17.33 -5.76
C LYS A 106 -3.91 16.77 -6.96
N VAL A 107 -4.63 16.40 -8.00
CA VAL A 107 -4.06 15.82 -9.22
C VAL A 107 -3.11 16.82 -9.88
N PHE A 108 -3.49 18.10 -9.92
CA PHE A 108 -2.66 19.16 -10.45
C PHE A 108 -1.36 19.38 -9.64
N ALA A 109 -1.41 19.27 -8.31
CA ALA A 109 -0.23 19.35 -7.46
C ALA A 109 0.73 18.17 -7.70
N ALA A 110 0.19 16.95 -7.82
CA ALA A 110 0.99 15.76 -8.17
C ALA A 110 1.63 15.90 -9.56
N PHE A 111 0.90 16.46 -10.54
CA PHE A 111 1.44 16.79 -11.86
C PHE A 111 2.61 17.77 -11.77
N CYS A 112 2.47 18.86 -11.01
CA CYS A 112 3.53 19.84 -10.80
C CYS A 112 4.76 19.23 -10.11
N LEU A 113 4.57 18.34 -9.12
CA LEU A 113 5.66 17.58 -8.52
C LEU A 113 6.38 16.70 -9.57
N SER A 114 5.64 16.05 -10.43
CA SER A 114 6.22 15.25 -11.53
C SER A 114 7.09 16.12 -12.44
N LEU A 115 6.65 17.33 -12.76
CA LEU A 115 7.44 18.28 -13.54
C LEU A 115 8.71 18.73 -12.81
N LEU A 116 8.63 18.96 -11.49
CA LEU A 116 9.80 19.28 -10.66
C LEU A 116 10.83 18.15 -10.66
N LEU A 117 10.38 16.91 -10.46
CA LEU A 117 11.26 15.74 -10.47
C LEU A 117 11.93 15.55 -11.83
N LEU A 118 11.21 15.81 -12.93
CA LEU A 118 11.77 15.80 -14.29
C LEU A 118 12.76 16.95 -14.53
N ALA A 119 12.62 18.07 -13.85
CA ALA A 119 13.54 19.22 -13.97
C ALA A 119 14.85 19.02 -13.20
N LEU A 120 14.93 18.03 -12.29
CA LEU A 120 16.17 17.75 -11.57
C LEU A 120 17.29 17.37 -12.56
N PRO A 121 18.51 17.91 -12.37
CA PRO A 121 19.64 17.56 -13.23
C PRO A 121 20.01 16.10 -13.05
N ASP A 122 20.28 15.41 -14.15
CA ASP A 122 20.87 14.08 -14.11
C ASP A 122 22.33 14.19 -13.64
N GLU A 123 22.82 13.12 -13.03
CA GLU A 123 24.24 12.97 -12.76
C GLU A 123 24.98 12.62 -14.05
N THR A 124 26.23 13.10 -14.18
CA THR A 124 27.06 12.76 -15.33
C THR A 124 27.53 11.31 -15.25
N GLU A 125 27.56 10.61 -16.37
CA GLU A 125 27.99 9.18 -16.43
C GLU A 125 29.39 8.93 -15.84
N GLY A 126 30.25 9.95 -15.78
CA GLY A 126 31.61 9.84 -15.21
C GLY A 126 31.69 9.68 -13.69
N GLU A 127 30.62 9.94 -12.94
CA GLU A 127 30.57 9.88 -11.47
C GLU A 127 29.74 8.68 -10.94
N GLY A 128 29.42 7.71 -11.80
CA GLY A 128 28.52 6.59 -11.46
C GLY A 128 27.06 7.01 -11.39
N GLY A 129 26.73 8.17 -11.97
CA GLY A 129 25.38 8.68 -12.07
C GLY A 129 24.60 8.07 -13.22
N TYR A 130 23.29 8.04 -13.08
CA TYR A 130 22.36 7.59 -14.12
C TYR A 130 21.08 8.45 -14.10
N PRO A 131 20.36 8.52 -15.24
CA PRO A 131 19.16 9.34 -15.33
C PRO A 131 18.11 8.96 -14.28
N GLY A 132 17.52 10.00 -13.64
CA GLY A 132 16.46 9.83 -12.65
C GLY A 132 16.92 9.49 -11.23
N ARG A 133 18.24 9.27 -10.98
CA ARG A 133 18.75 8.91 -9.66
C ARG A 133 18.40 9.93 -8.59
N ARG A 134 18.57 11.23 -8.87
CA ARG A 134 18.24 12.29 -7.91
C ARG A 134 16.75 12.35 -7.58
N ALA A 135 15.89 12.14 -8.58
CA ALA A 135 14.45 12.07 -8.36
C ALA A 135 14.08 10.86 -7.47
N ALA A 136 14.69 9.70 -7.72
CA ALA A 136 14.50 8.53 -6.88
C ALA A 136 14.98 8.76 -5.43
N MET A 137 16.12 9.42 -5.23
CA MET A 137 16.62 9.76 -3.90
C MET A 137 15.70 10.75 -3.15
N VAL A 138 15.07 11.70 -3.85
CA VAL A 138 14.08 12.60 -3.24
C VAL A 138 12.85 11.83 -2.78
N LEU A 139 12.33 10.94 -3.62
CA LEU A 139 11.16 10.10 -3.26
C LEU A 139 11.51 9.10 -2.15
N GLU A 140 12.69 8.48 -2.18
CA GLU A 140 13.21 7.63 -1.11
C GLU A 140 13.29 8.38 0.22
N GLY A 141 13.91 9.57 0.22
CA GLY A 141 14.06 10.42 1.40
C GLY A 141 12.70 10.85 1.97
N PHE A 142 11.76 11.21 1.11
CA PHE A 142 10.38 11.52 1.50
C PHE A 142 9.72 10.33 2.21
N SER A 143 9.79 9.15 1.61
CA SER A 143 9.21 7.93 2.15
C SER A 143 9.84 7.53 3.49
N ALA A 144 11.17 7.57 3.58
CA ALA A 144 11.89 7.27 4.81
C ALA A 144 11.58 8.28 5.93
N LEU A 145 11.46 9.57 5.59
CA LEU A 145 11.07 10.60 6.56
C LEU A 145 9.63 10.38 7.06
N ALA A 146 8.70 10.08 6.17
CA ALA A 146 7.32 9.74 6.54
C ALA A 146 7.29 8.53 7.48
N GLY A 147 8.06 7.48 7.18
CA GLY A 147 8.22 6.32 8.04
C GLY A 147 8.80 6.66 9.41
N LEU A 148 9.88 7.44 9.43
CA LEU A 148 10.56 7.82 10.67
C LEU A 148 9.67 8.68 11.59
N VAL A 149 8.99 9.68 11.03
CA VAL A 149 8.02 10.51 11.77
C VAL A 149 6.91 9.65 12.36
N SER A 150 6.42 8.68 11.61
CA SER A 150 5.36 7.78 12.07
C SER A 150 5.82 6.84 13.18
N ILE A 151 7.02 6.30 13.09
CA ILE A 151 7.61 5.47 14.15
C ILE A 151 7.90 6.31 15.41
N ASP A 152 8.36 7.56 15.24
CA ASP A 152 8.58 8.45 16.37
C ASP A 152 7.29 8.86 17.10
N LEU A 153 6.15 8.90 16.40
CA LEU A 153 4.83 9.08 17.04
C LEU A 153 4.51 7.98 18.06
N LEU A 154 5.02 6.75 17.84
CA LEU A 154 4.91 5.63 18.79
C LEU A 154 5.98 5.67 19.89
N SER A 155 6.98 6.52 19.76
CA SER A 155 8.20 6.50 20.57
C SER A 155 8.33 7.74 21.45
N THR A 156 9.33 8.55 21.18
CA THR A 156 9.72 9.71 21.98
C THR A 156 8.93 10.96 21.62
N ARG A 157 8.37 11.01 20.45
CA ARG A 157 7.70 12.16 19.82
C ARG A 157 8.61 13.39 19.62
N TRP A 158 9.93 13.24 19.63
CA TRP A 158 10.84 14.36 19.45
C TRP A 158 10.81 14.91 18.03
N ILE A 159 10.88 14.03 17.03
CA ILE A 159 10.86 14.42 15.62
C ILE A 159 9.42 14.79 15.22
N SER A 160 8.47 13.93 15.56
CA SER A 160 7.08 14.11 15.20
C SER A 160 6.45 15.34 15.85
N SER A 161 6.81 15.71 17.08
CA SER A 161 6.31 16.94 17.72
C SER A 161 6.64 18.20 16.92
N PHE A 162 7.80 18.27 16.29
CA PHE A 162 8.14 19.39 15.40
C PHE A 162 7.17 19.43 14.20
N PHE A 163 6.97 18.30 13.54
CA PHE A 163 6.04 18.22 12.40
C PHE A 163 4.59 18.48 12.83
N LEU A 164 4.14 17.91 13.96
CA LEU A 164 2.81 18.14 14.50
C LEU A 164 2.59 19.61 14.87
N ALA A 165 3.59 20.28 15.44
CA ALA A 165 3.49 21.71 15.76
C ALA A 165 3.33 22.55 14.49
N VAL A 166 4.10 22.27 13.43
CA VAL A 166 3.97 22.95 12.13
C VAL A 166 2.60 22.65 11.50
N LEU A 167 2.17 21.38 11.50
CA LEU A 167 0.87 20.98 10.95
C LEU A 167 -0.29 21.56 11.78
N GLY A 168 -0.14 21.60 13.10
CA GLY A 168 -1.13 22.15 14.04
C GLY A 168 -1.42 23.65 13.87
N ILE A 169 -0.49 24.42 13.27
CA ILE A 169 -0.74 25.82 12.88
C ILE A 169 -1.90 25.90 11.87
N PHE A 170 -2.02 24.90 11.00
CA PHE A 170 -3.04 24.84 9.95
C PHE A 170 -4.27 24.04 10.38
N THR A 171 -4.09 23.02 11.23
CA THR A 171 -5.14 22.12 11.69
C THR A 171 -4.90 21.68 13.13
N PRO A 172 -5.63 22.24 14.12
CA PRO A 172 -5.46 21.91 15.53
C PRO A 172 -5.63 20.42 15.86
N ASP A 173 -6.43 19.68 15.08
CA ASP A 173 -6.68 18.25 15.27
C ASP A 173 -5.41 17.39 15.23
N TYR A 174 -4.36 17.86 14.52
CA TYR A 174 -3.06 17.17 14.49
C TYR A 174 -2.37 17.10 15.85
N MET A 175 -2.66 18.00 16.77
CA MET A 175 -2.07 17.99 18.11
C MET A 175 -2.45 16.73 18.91
N ASN A 176 -3.60 16.13 18.57
CA ASN A 176 -4.16 14.94 19.23
C ASN A 176 -4.11 13.69 18.33
N LEU A 177 -3.26 13.69 17.29
CA LEU A 177 -3.19 12.58 16.35
C LEU A 177 -2.81 11.26 17.05
N SER A 178 -3.66 10.25 16.91
CA SER A 178 -3.32 8.88 17.30
C SER A 178 -2.38 8.28 16.25
N ALA A 179 -1.30 7.66 16.70
CA ALA A 179 -0.37 6.98 15.82
C ALA A 179 -0.86 5.60 15.37
N VAL A 180 -1.86 5.07 16.07
CA VAL A 180 -2.35 3.70 15.87
C VAL A 180 -3.88 3.72 15.82
N GLU A 181 -4.43 3.05 14.81
CA GLU A 181 -5.85 2.77 14.65
C GLU A 181 -6.17 1.43 15.32
N GLU A 182 -7.21 1.41 16.14
CA GLU A 182 -7.71 0.21 16.83
C GLU A 182 -6.64 -0.56 17.65
N GLY A 183 -5.54 0.09 18.04
CA GLY A 183 -4.44 -0.55 18.77
C GLY A 183 -3.61 -1.54 17.97
N VAL A 184 -3.81 -1.64 16.65
CA VAL A 184 -3.22 -2.70 15.81
C VAL A 184 -2.48 -2.18 14.58
N ARG A 185 -2.84 -1.01 14.03
CA ARG A 185 -2.36 -0.51 12.74
C ARG A 185 -1.77 0.89 12.85
N MET A 186 -0.58 1.10 12.28
CA MET A 186 0.01 2.45 12.21
C MET A 186 -0.68 3.27 11.11
N THR A 187 -1.26 4.41 11.48
CA THR A 187 -1.93 5.34 10.55
C THR A 187 -1.04 6.45 10.07
N SER A 188 -0.03 6.81 10.87
CA SER A 188 0.84 7.93 10.55
C SER A 188 0.09 9.29 10.51
N VAL A 189 0.81 10.31 10.10
CA VAL A 189 0.27 11.63 9.75
C VAL A 189 -0.71 11.60 8.56
N PHE A 190 -0.79 10.49 7.84
CA PHE A 190 -1.72 10.29 6.73
C PHE A 190 -3.14 9.90 7.17
N THR A 191 -3.34 9.59 8.45
CA THR A 191 -4.63 9.15 9.04
C THR A 191 -5.28 7.93 8.37
N ASN A 192 -4.61 7.32 7.40
CA ASN A 192 -5.06 6.12 6.70
C ASN A 192 -3.86 5.16 6.51
N PRO A 193 -3.90 3.96 7.13
CA PRO A 193 -2.80 3.01 7.09
C PRO A 193 -2.54 2.45 5.69
N ASN A 194 -3.55 2.37 4.81
CA ASN A 194 -3.37 1.84 3.46
C ASN A 194 -2.68 2.86 2.55
N VAL A 195 -3.05 4.15 2.65
CA VAL A 195 -2.38 5.24 1.94
C VAL A 195 -0.92 5.36 2.40
N PHE A 196 -0.70 5.28 3.71
CA PHE A 196 0.64 5.28 4.29
C PHE A 196 1.48 4.10 3.76
N ALA A 197 0.92 2.89 3.76
CA ALA A 197 1.58 1.72 3.19
C ALA A 197 1.92 1.90 1.70
N GLY A 198 1.05 2.55 0.92
CA GLY A 198 1.31 2.92 -0.47
C GLY A 198 2.57 3.78 -0.61
N CYS A 199 2.66 4.85 0.20
CA CYS A 199 3.79 5.78 0.19
C CYS A 199 5.11 5.08 0.59
N VAL A 200 5.15 4.40 1.74
CA VAL A 200 6.38 3.75 2.21
C VAL A 200 6.76 2.51 1.38
N GLY A 201 5.80 1.85 0.74
CA GLY A 201 6.05 0.75 -0.18
C GLY A 201 6.84 1.17 -1.43
N ILE A 202 6.55 2.34 -1.99
CA ILE A 202 7.37 2.93 -3.07
C ILE A 202 8.80 3.16 -2.56
N GLY A 203 8.94 3.71 -1.34
CA GLY A 203 10.24 3.91 -0.70
C GLY A 203 11.05 2.63 -0.60
N VAL A 204 10.44 1.52 -0.19
CA VAL A 204 11.10 0.19 -0.14
C VAL A 204 11.66 -0.20 -1.51
N LEU A 205 10.84 -0.09 -2.57
CA LEU A 205 11.25 -0.50 -3.93
C LEU A 205 12.37 0.39 -4.49
N LEU A 206 12.29 1.71 -4.28
CA LEU A 206 13.32 2.65 -4.73
C LEU A 206 14.62 2.47 -3.93
N SER A 207 14.53 2.32 -2.61
CA SER A 207 15.71 2.12 -1.75
C SER A 207 16.45 0.82 -2.10
N LEU A 208 15.75 -0.26 -2.43
CA LEU A 208 16.36 -1.49 -2.96
C LEU A 208 17.20 -1.20 -4.21
N GLY A 209 16.64 -0.47 -5.18
CA GLY A 209 17.33 -0.13 -6.43
C GLY A 209 18.55 0.76 -6.18
N LEU A 210 18.42 1.76 -5.35
CA LEU A 210 19.49 2.68 -4.99
C LEU A 210 20.60 1.96 -4.20
N ALA A 211 20.23 1.10 -3.23
CA ALA A 211 21.20 0.33 -2.44
C ALA A 211 21.99 -0.67 -3.31
N VAL A 212 21.31 -1.41 -4.20
CA VAL A 212 21.99 -2.38 -5.11
C VAL A 212 22.95 -1.66 -6.07
N SER A 213 22.62 -0.44 -6.50
CA SER A 213 23.41 0.34 -7.44
C SER A 213 24.50 1.22 -6.79
N ALA A 214 24.46 1.40 -5.48
CA ALA A 214 25.39 2.27 -4.76
C ALA A 214 26.84 1.80 -4.86
N GLN A 215 27.74 2.70 -5.28
CA GLN A 215 29.17 2.41 -5.44
C GLN A 215 29.95 2.65 -4.14
N LYS A 216 29.59 3.70 -3.40
CA LYS A 216 30.26 4.08 -2.16
C LYS A 216 29.61 3.40 -0.95
N LYS A 217 30.43 2.94 0.01
CA LYS A 217 29.94 2.28 1.23
C LYS A 217 29.00 3.18 2.04
N ALA A 218 29.35 4.46 2.19
CA ALA A 218 28.52 5.43 2.93
C ALA A 218 27.16 5.68 2.25
N GLU A 219 27.16 5.81 0.93
CA GLU A 219 25.94 5.94 0.13
C GLU A 219 25.02 4.73 0.31
N ARG A 220 25.59 3.51 0.18
CA ARG A 220 24.84 2.27 0.41
C ARG A 220 24.26 2.20 1.81
N ALA A 221 25.02 2.62 2.83
CA ALA A 221 24.53 2.65 4.21
C ALA A 221 23.32 3.58 4.37
N VAL A 222 23.31 4.74 3.71
CA VAL A 222 22.15 5.65 3.71
C VAL A 222 20.93 4.97 3.07
N HIS A 223 21.08 4.38 1.89
CA HIS A 223 19.97 3.70 1.22
C HIS A 223 19.47 2.48 2.01
N LEU A 224 20.34 1.72 2.67
CA LEU A 224 19.93 0.63 3.55
C LEU A 224 19.16 1.13 4.78
N SER A 225 19.55 2.29 5.33
CA SER A 225 18.81 2.92 6.43
C SER A 225 17.41 3.37 5.99
N CYS A 226 17.30 4.02 4.82
CA CYS A 226 16.03 4.40 4.24
C CYS A 226 15.16 3.18 3.93
N LEU A 227 15.76 2.12 3.38
CA LEU A 227 15.10 0.83 3.12
C LEU A 227 14.51 0.24 4.39
N PHE A 228 15.33 0.16 5.46
CA PHE A 228 14.89 -0.42 6.73
C PHE A 228 13.74 0.38 7.35
N VAL A 229 13.87 1.71 7.42
CA VAL A 229 12.81 2.59 7.97
C VAL A 229 11.51 2.44 7.19
N SER A 230 11.58 2.50 5.85
CA SER A 230 10.40 2.35 4.99
C SER A 230 9.76 0.96 5.12
N ALA A 231 10.58 -0.11 5.20
CA ALA A 231 10.10 -1.47 5.35
C ALA A 231 9.46 -1.71 6.74
N LEU A 232 10.06 -1.18 7.81
CA LEU A 232 9.49 -1.26 9.16
C LEU A 232 8.14 -0.54 9.22
N ALA A 233 8.08 0.68 8.72
CA ALA A 233 6.85 1.46 8.65
C ALA A 233 5.77 0.76 7.81
N PHE A 234 6.15 0.13 6.69
CA PHE A 234 5.27 -0.66 5.83
C PHE A 234 4.65 -1.84 6.58
N LEU A 235 5.46 -2.62 7.30
CA LEU A 235 4.94 -3.75 8.08
C LEU A 235 4.02 -3.29 9.21
N LEU A 236 4.38 -2.21 9.92
CA LEU A 236 3.58 -1.68 11.02
C LEU A 236 2.23 -1.07 10.56
N ALA A 237 2.09 -0.70 9.29
CA ALA A 237 0.82 -0.27 8.71
C ALA A 237 -0.20 -1.42 8.59
N PHE A 238 0.23 -2.68 8.62
CA PHE A 238 -0.61 -3.88 8.51
C PHE A 238 -1.65 -3.82 7.38
N SER A 239 -1.28 -3.28 6.23
CA SER A 239 -2.15 -3.23 5.06
C SER A 239 -2.07 -4.54 4.27
N MET A 240 -3.09 -5.38 4.34
CA MET A 240 -3.13 -6.66 3.61
C MET A 240 -3.08 -6.46 2.09
N GLY A 241 -3.84 -5.47 1.58
CA GLY A 241 -3.84 -5.14 0.16
C GLY A 241 -2.46 -4.71 -0.34
N ALA A 242 -1.81 -3.78 0.38
CA ALA A 242 -0.44 -3.35 0.05
C ALA A 242 0.57 -4.51 0.17
N SER A 243 0.44 -5.39 1.17
CA SER A 243 1.32 -6.55 1.36
C SER A 243 1.23 -7.54 0.19
N GLY A 244 0.03 -7.81 -0.31
CA GLY A 244 -0.14 -8.63 -1.51
C GLY A 244 0.48 -7.99 -2.75
N MET A 245 0.29 -6.69 -2.92
CA MET A 245 0.81 -5.97 -4.09
C MET A 245 2.33 -5.78 -4.04
N ILE A 246 2.95 -5.58 -2.87
CA ILE A 246 4.42 -5.48 -2.78
C ILE A 246 5.09 -6.84 -3.04
N ALA A 247 4.46 -7.95 -2.65
CA ALA A 247 4.95 -9.28 -3.01
C ALA A 247 4.94 -9.50 -4.53
N LEU A 248 3.86 -9.09 -5.21
CA LEU A 248 3.79 -9.10 -6.68
C LEU A 248 4.84 -8.19 -7.31
N ALA A 249 5.05 -6.99 -6.74
CA ALA A 249 6.06 -6.05 -7.19
C ALA A 249 7.49 -6.59 -7.02
N PHE A 250 7.79 -7.30 -5.93
CA PHE A 250 9.09 -7.97 -5.76
C PHE A 250 9.33 -9.06 -6.81
N LEU A 251 8.31 -9.82 -7.16
CA LEU A 251 8.41 -10.79 -8.25
C LEU A 251 8.67 -10.08 -9.59
N ALA A 252 7.92 -9.02 -9.89
CA ALA A 252 8.13 -8.21 -11.09
C ALA A 252 9.55 -7.62 -11.11
N TYR A 253 10.06 -7.17 -9.97
CA TYR A 253 11.42 -6.65 -9.83
C TYR A 253 12.47 -7.71 -10.22
N LEU A 254 12.37 -8.92 -9.65
CA LEU A 254 13.28 -10.04 -9.98
C LEU A 254 13.19 -10.44 -11.45
N LEU A 255 12.01 -10.38 -12.06
CA LEU A 255 11.82 -10.67 -13.48
C LEU A 255 12.45 -9.61 -14.39
N LEU A 256 12.33 -8.33 -14.03
CA LEU A 256 12.86 -7.20 -14.78
C LEU A 256 14.38 -7.03 -14.61
N GLU A 257 14.93 -7.48 -13.45
CA GLU A 257 16.34 -7.32 -13.11
C GLU A 257 17.23 -8.23 -13.98
N LYS A 258 18.45 -7.78 -14.27
CA LYS A 258 19.46 -8.56 -14.98
C LYS A 258 19.87 -9.79 -14.19
N ALA A 259 20.15 -10.89 -14.91
CA ALA A 259 20.42 -12.18 -14.27
C ALA A 259 21.60 -12.15 -13.27
N ASP A 260 22.65 -11.39 -13.58
CA ASP A 260 23.83 -11.23 -12.72
C ASP A 260 23.55 -10.42 -11.43
N ARG A 261 22.49 -9.59 -11.40
CA ARG A 261 22.12 -8.77 -10.24
C ARG A 261 21.00 -9.39 -9.39
N ARG A 262 20.26 -10.38 -9.92
CA ARG A 262 19.16 -11.05 -9.18
C ARG A 262 19.56 -11.61 -7.82
N PRO A 263 20.73 -12.28 -7.68
CA PRO A 263 21.15 -12.79 -6.37
C PRO A 263 21.33 -11.68 -5.34
N ALA A 264 21.94 -10.57 -5.73
CA ALA A 264 22.13 -9.43 -4.83
C ALA A 264 20.79 -8.80 -4.39
N LEU A 265 19.86 -8.66 -5.35
CA LEU A 265 18.53 -8.13 -5.07
C LEU A 265 17.74 -9.07 -4.15
N LEU A 266 17.69 -10.37 -4.45
CA LEU A 266 16.96 -11.35 -3.63
C LEU A 266 17.51 -11.44 -2.22
N LEU A 267 18.82 -11.51 -2.07
CA LEU A 267 19.46 -11.57 -0.76
C LEU A 267 19.12 -10.32 0.06
N LEU A 268 19.23 -9.13 -0.54
CA LEU A 268 18.87 -7.89 0.15
C LEU A 268 17.38 -7.84 0.52
N MET A 269 16.48 -8.35 -0.33
CA MET A 269 15.05 -8.48 0.02
C MET A 269 14.85 -9.40 1.23
N VAL A 270 15.51 -10.55 1.26
CA VAL A 270 15.40 -11.53 2.36
C VAL A 270 15.99 -10.97 3.66
N GLU A 271 17.18 -10.37 3.60
CA GLU A 271 17.82 -9.71 4.75
C GLU A 271 16.92 -8.63 5.34
N THR A 272 16.38 -7.75 4.47
CA THR A 272 15.46 -6.71 4.88
C THR A 272 14.21 -7.31 5.53
N LEU A 273 13.59 -8.30 4.92
CA LEU A 273 12.37 -8.92 5.43
C LEU A 273 12.59 -9.53 6.82
N VAL A 274 13.64 -10.33 6.99
CA VAL A 274 13.92 -11.03 8.27
C VAL A 274 14.17 -10.03 9.40
N ILE A 275 15.03 -9.03 9.17
CA ILE A 275 15.38 -8.04 10.20
C ILE A 275 14.17 -7.16 10.51
N THR A 276 13.41 -6.77 9.49
CA THR A 276 12.24 -5.90 9.66
C THR A 276 11.10 -6.61 10.37
N VAL A 277 10.84 -7.90 10.08
CA VAL A 277 9.82 -8.70 10.78
C VAL A 277 10.17 -8.83 12.26
N ALA A 278 11.43 -9.10 12.60
CA ALA A 278 11.88 -9.16 13.99
C ALA A 278 11.67 -7.82 14.72
N ALA A 279 12.05 -6.70 14.09
CA ALA A 279 11.85 -5.37 14.66
C ALA A 279 10.36 -5.01 14.79
N ALA A 280 9.54 -5.32 13.77
CA ALA A 280 8.11 -5.07 13.80
C ALA A 280 7.40 -5.86 14.91
N ALA A 281 7.80 -7.12 15.15
CA ALA A 281 7.29 -7.92 16.26
C ALA A 281 7.59 -7.27 17.61
N VAL A 282 8.80 -6.75 17.83
CA VAL A 282 9.17 -6.03 19.05
C VAL A 282 8.34 -4.75 19.21
N VAL A 283 8.27 -3.91 18.17
CA VAL A 283 7.55 -2.64 18.21
C VAL A 283 6.05 -2.87 18.45
N SER A 284 5.41 -3.81 17.74
CA SER A 284 3.97 -4.08 17.86
C SER A 284 3.59 -4.60 19.25
N THR A 285 4.43 -5.45 19.86
CA THR A 285 4.16 -6.01 21.19
C THR A 285 4.42 -5.03 22.32
N THR A 286 5.33 -4.07 22.14
CA THR A 286 5.74 -3.14 23.21
C THR A 286 5.09 -1.77 23.11
N SER A 287 4.68 -1.31 21.93
CA SER A 287 4.39 0.11 21.69
C SER A 287 3.05 0.39 21.00
N PHE A 288 2.25 -0.61 20.66
CA PHE A 288 0.91 -0.41 20.06
C PHE A 288 -0.18 -0.20 21.11
N SER A 289 0.09 -0.40 22.39
CA SER A 289 -0.78 0.08 23.47
C SER A 289 -0.84 1.61 23.48
N ALA A 290 -1.83 2.19 24.17
CA ALA A 290 -1.97 3.63 24.29
C ALA A 290 -0.64 4.27 24.73
N TRP A 291 -0.22 5.32 24.04
CA TRP A 291 1.01 6.03 24.37
C TRP A 291 0.95 6.58 25.80
N SER A 292 1.86 6.15 26.66
CA SER A 292 1.91 6.47 28.08
C SER A 292 3.08 7.37 28.48
N GLY A 293 3.76 7.97 27.49
CA GLY A 293 4.94 8.80 27.71
C GLY A 293 6.16 8.37 26.89
N PHE A 294 7.35 8.61 27.40
CA PHE A 294 8.60 8.30 26.73
C PHE A 294 8.80 6.79 26.51
N GLN A 295 8.83 6.37 25.26
CA GLN A 295 9.03 4.97 24.84
C GLN A 295 10.17 4.89 23.80
N PRO A 296 11.43 4.64 24.18
CA PRO A 296 12.54 4.66 23.25
C PRO A 296 12.61 3.43 22.32
N VAL A 297 11.89 2.34 22.63
CA VAL A 297 11.99 1.05 21.93
C VAL A 297 11.80 1.17 20.41
N PRO A 298 10.81 1.87 19.85
CA PRO A 298 10.67 1.96 18.40
C PRO A 298 11.86 2.62 17.71
N LEU A 299 12.41 3.71 18.24
CA LEU A 299 13.60 4.37 17.68
C LEU A 299 14.86 3.54 17.87
N LEU A 300 15.00 2.82 18.99
CA LEU A 300 16.09 1.86 19.18
C LEU A 300 16.00 0.72 18.17
N CYS A 301 14.80 0.21 17.86
CA CYS A 301 14.59 -0.77 16.79
C CYS A 301 14.98 -0.21 15.43
N VAL A 302 14.70 1.07 15.14
CA VAL A 302 15.16 1.72 13.90
C VAL A 302 16.68 1.74 13.83
N ALA A 303 17.35 2.22 14.86
CA ALA A 303 18.81 2.32 14.88
C ALA A 303 19.48 0.94 14.81
N ALA A 304 19.04 0.00 15.66
CA ALA A 304 19.60 -1.34 15.72
C ALA A 304 19.33 -2.13 14.42
N GLY A 305 18.10 -2.04 13.87
CA GLY A 305 17.74 -2.74 12.65
C GLY A 305 18.46 -2.21 11.41
N ALA A 306 18.59 -0.88 11.28
CA ALA A 306 19.40 -0.28 10.21
C ALA A 306 20.87 -0.70 10.29
N ALA A 307 21.45 -0.69 11.50
CA ALA A 307 22.82 -1.17 11.73
C ALA A 307 22.96 -2.66 11.44
N ALA A 308 22.00 -3.49 11.86
CA ALA A 308 21.99 -4.92 11.59
C ALA A 308 21.89 -5.21 10.08
N LEU A 309 21.01 -4.51 9.37
CA LEU A 309 20.87 -4.66 7.92
C LEU A 309 22.17 -4.29 7.20
N TRP A 310 22.79 -3.17 7.60
CA TRP A 310 24.09 -2.79 7.05
C TRP A 310 25.16 -3.84 7.33
N ALA A 311 25.22 -4.38 8.55
CA ALA A 311 26.23 -5.37 8.95
C ALA A 311 26.02 -6.69 8.19
N VAL A 312 24.78 -7.21 8.12
CA VAL A 312 24.46 -8.46 7.41
C VAL A 312 24.77 -8.31 5.92
N ASP A 313 24.32 -7.23 5.27
CA ASP A 313 24.64 -6.95 3.87
C ASP A 313 26.15 -6.85 3.64
N HIS A 314 26.87 -6.12 4.51
CA HIS A 314 28.30 -5.90 4.33
C HIS A 314 29.14 -7.16 4.50
N PHE A 315 28.89 -7.96 5.55
CA PHE A 315 29.73 -9.11 5.91
C PHE A 315 29.28 -10.41 5.24
N LEU A 316 27.99 -10.58 4.97
CA LEU A 316 27.40 -11.82 4.45
C LEU A 316 26.78 -11.63 3.07
N GLY A 317 25.79 -10.74 2.93
CA GLY A 317 24.96 -10.63 1.74
C GLY A 317 25.75 -10.34 0.48
N ARG A 318 26.67 -9.38 0.51
CA ARG A 318 27.50 -9.06 -0.66
C ARG A 318 28.44 -10.20 -1.06
N ARG A 319 28.95 -10.97 -0.11
CA ARG A 319 29.81 -12.13 -0.40
C ARG A 319 29.01 -13.25 -1.06
N LEU A 320 27.83 -13.55 -0.51
CA LEU A 320 26.91 -14.54 -1.08
C LEU A 320 26.41 -14.10 -2.47
N ALA A 321 26.06 -12.83 -2.63
CA ALA A 321 25.66 -12.27 -3.92
C ALA A 321 26.73 -12.42 -4.98
N ALA A 322 27.99 -12.12 -4.64
CA ALA A 322 29.13 -12.31 -5.55
C ALA A 322 29.34 -13.80 -5.92
N ALA A 323 29.23 -14.71 -4.95
CA ALA A 323 29.35 -16.13 -5.19
C ALA A 323 28.21 -16.68 -6.07
N LEU A 324 27.02 -16.11 -5.98
CA LEU A 324 25.83 -16.54 -6.74
C LEU A 324 25.63 -15.75 -8.05
N GLN A 325 26.47 -14.79 -8.37
CA GLN A 325 26.28 -13.87 -9.50
C GLN A 325 26.08 -14.59 -10.85
N SER A 326 26.80 -15.70 -11.09
CA SER A 326 26.67 -16.51 -12.30
C SER A 326 25.38 -17.36 -12.33
N HIS A 327 24.67 -17.49 -11.22
CA HIS A 327 23.53 -18.39 -11.04
C HIS A 327 22.16 -17.67 -11.03
N GLY A 328 22.07 -16.47 -11.57
CA GLY A 328 20.84 -15.65 -11.49
C GLY A 328 19.59 -16.28 -12.13
N ARG A 329 19.72 -17.18 -13.11
CA ARG A 329 18.59 -17.96 -13.65
C ARG A 329 18.13 -19.03 -12.65
N LEU A 330 19.09 -19.73 -12.03
CA LEU A 330 18.80 -20.72 -10.99
C LEU A 330 18.12 -20.06 -9.78
N VAL A 331 18.61 -18.92 -9.36
CA VAL A 331 17.99 -18.11 -8.28
C VAL A 331 16.52 -17.82 -8.58
N LEU A 332 16.20 -17.38 -9.80
CA LEU A 332 14.81 -17.11 -10.19
C LEU A 332 13.94 -18.37 -10.19
N ILE A 333 14.45 -19.48 -10.69
CA ILE A 333 13.75 -20.77 -10.70
C ILE A 333 13.49 -21.25 -9.26
N LEU A 334 14.51 -21.21 -8.40
CA LEU A 334 14.38 -21.61 -7.00
C LEU A 334 13.39 -20.69 -6.24
N THR A 335 13.41 -19.40 -6.51
CA THR A 335 12.41 -18.47 -5.94
C THR A 335 11.00 -18.89 -6.36
N GLY A 336 10.77 -19.19 -7.63
CA GLY A 336 9.48 -19.67 -8.13
C GLY A 336 9.04 -20.98 -7.46
N ILE A 337 9.96 -21.93 -7.31
CA ILE A 337 9.69 -23.22 -6.63
C ILE A 337 9.34 -22.98 -5.15
N ILE A 338 10.09 -22.11 -4.45
CA ILE A 338 9.82 -21.79 -3.04
C ILE A 338 8.45 -21.12 -2.89
N LEU A 339 8.13 -20.15 -3.74
CA LEU A 339 6.82 -19.49 -3.71
C LEU A 339 5.68 -20.49 -3.97
N ALA A 340 5.84 -21.40 -4.93
CA ALA A 340 4.87 -22.45 -5.21
C ALA A 340 4.73 -23.41 -4.02
N ALA A 341 5.84 -23.80 -3.38
CA ALA A 341 5.83 -24.66 -2.20
C ALA A 341 5.16 -23.96 -1.00
N VAL A 342 5.43 -22.66 -0.78
CA VAL A 342 4.76 -21.86 0.27
C VAL A 342 3.26 -21.76 0.00
N ALA A 343 2.85 -21.50 -1.23
CA ALA A 343 1.43 -21.46 -1.60
C ALA A 343 0.76 -22.82 -1.40
N ALA A 344 1.38 -23.92 -1.82
CA ALA A 344 0.88 -25.27 -1.61
C ALA A 344 0.79 -25.61 -0.11
N PHE A 345 1.82 -25.24 0.68
CA PHE A 345 1.80 -25.41 2.13
C PHE A 345 0.68 -24.59 2.79
N ALA A 346 0.50 -23.33 2.38
CA ALA A 346 -0.56 -22.48 2.92
C ALA A 346 -1.96 -23.07 2.63
N LEU A 347 -2.19 -23.57 1.41
CA LEU A 347 -3.43 -24.26 1.04
C LEU A 347 -3.63 -25.55 1.87
N LEU A 348 -2.59 -26.35 2.02
CA LEU A 348 -2.65 -27.57 2.85
C LEU A 348 -2.95 -27.22 4.32
N ALA A 349 -2.23 -26.25 4.86
CA ALA A 349 -2.35 -25.83 6.25
C ALA A 349 -3.75 -25.24 6.57
N TYR A 350 -4.34 -24.53 5.60
CA TYR A 350 -5.71 -24.00 5.71
C TYR A 350 -6.78 -25.10 5.67
N ASN A 351 -6.56 -26.16 4.91
CA ASN A 351 -7.53 -27.27 4.79
C ASN A 351 -7.31 -28.38 5.82
N LEU A 352 -6.16 -28.45 6.48
CA LEU A 352 -5.85 -29.48 7.46
C LEU A 352 -6.34 -29.06 8.85
N THR A 353 -7.63 -29.36 9.12
CA THR A 353 -8.29 -29.08 10.39
C THR A 353 -8.51 -30.34 11.21
N GLY A 354 -8.89 -30.22 12.46
CA GLY A 354 -9.21 -31.26 13.39
C GLY A 354 -9.98 -30.75 14.59
N GLY A 355 -10.22 -31.61 15.58
CA GLY A 355 -10.86 -31.22 16.83
C GLY A 355 -10.04 -30.19 17.62
N ILE A 356 -10.70 -29.51 18.55
CA ILE A 356 -10.12 -28.49 19.42
C ILE A 356 -10.52 -28.75 20.87
N ASP A 357 -9.59 -28.47 21.79
CA ASP A 357 -9.87 -28.47 23.22
C ASP A 357 -10.33 -27.08 23.63
N LEU A 358 -11.46 -27.00 24.32
CA LEU A 358 -12.05 -25.76 24.82
C LEU A 358 -12.06 -25.81 26.35
N GLN A 359 -11.64 -24.70 26.96
CA GLN A 359 -11.70 -24.53 28.42
C GLN A 359 -13.07 -24.00 28.85
N ALA A 360 -13.42 -24.22 30.11
CA ALA A 360 -14.65 -23.71 30.68
C ALA A 360 -14.72 -22.16 30.54
N GLY A 361 -15.79 -21.68 29.93
CA GLY A 361 -15.99 -20.25 29.64
C GLY A 361 -15.32 -19.77 28.36
N GLU A 362 -14.61 -20.61 27.62
CA GLU A 362 -14.02 -20.24 26.32
C GLU A 362 -15.09 -20.16 25.24
N LEU A 363 -15.00 -19.12 24.41
CA LEU A 363 -15.85 -18.88 23.26
C LEU A 363 -15.07 -19.11 21.98
N LEU A 364 -15.51 -20.06 21.15
CA LEU A 364 -14.93 -20.34 19.85
C LEU A 364 -15.85 -19.83 18.75
N ARG A 365 -15.44 -18.78 18.03
CA ARG A 365 -16.17 -18.28 16.85
C ARG A 365 -15.61 -18.87 15.57
N ARG A 366 -16.50 -19.41 14.71
CA ARG A 366 -16.16 -19.92 13.37
C ARG A 366 -17.16 -19.41 12.35
N SER A 367 -16.71 -19.25 11.11
CA SER A 367 -17.55 -18.81 9.99
C SER A 367 -17.72 -19.94 8.97
N ALA A 368 -18.90 -20.01 8.36
CA ALA A 368 -19.16 -20.82 7.19
C ALA A 368 -20.10 -20.08 6.21
N TYR A 369 -20.22 -20.59 5.01
CA TYR A 369 -20.93 -19.96 3.90
C TYR A 369 -21.97 -20.94 3.31
N PRO A 370 -22.96 -21.39 4.09
CA PRO A 370 -24.01 -22.28 3.60
C PRO A 370 -24.92 -21.53 2.61
N ALA A 371 -25.46 -22.26 1.64
CA ALA A 371 -26.51 -21.75 0.78
C ALA A 371 -27.79 -21.44 1.60
N PRO A 372 -28.70 -20.55 1.12
CA PRO A 372 -29.97 -20.32 1.77
C PRO A 372 -30.76 -21.63 1.94
N GLY A 373 -31.38 -21.85 3.10
CA GLY A 373 -32.15 -23.06 3.41
C GLY A 373 -32.12 -23.45 4.88
N THR A 374 -32.81 -24.52 5.21
CA THR A 374 -32.89 -25.04 6.58
C THR A 374 -31.86 -26.16 6.79
N TYR A 375 -31.16 -26.08 7.93
CA TYR A 375 -30.08 -26.97 8.31
C TYR A 375 -30.23 -27.46 9.75
N THR A 376 -29.68 -28.61 10.03
CA THR A 376 -29.52 -29.14 11.37
C THR A 376 -28.03 -29.28 11.68
N MET A 377 -27.61 -28.88 12.88
CA MET A 377 -26.23 -29.04 13.34
C MET A 377 -25.90 -30.50 13.57
N THR A 378 -24.67 -30.86 13.23
CA THR A 378 -24.04 -32.12 13.60
C THR A 378 -22.73 -31.78 14.35
N ALA A 379 -22.57 -32.36 15.53
CA ALA A 379 -21.36 -32.16 16.32
C ALA A 379 -21.04 -33.36 17.20
N GLU A 380 -19.74 -33.60 17.41
CA GLU A 380 -19.22 -34.61 18.35
C GLU A 380 -18.37 -33.88 19.38
N ALA A 381 -18.84 -33.85 20.64
CA ALA A 381 -18.16 -33.21 21.76
C ALA A 381 -18.17 -34.13 22.99
N THR A 382 -17.13 -34.05 23.83
CA THR A 382 -17.00 -34.86 25.04
C THR A 382 -17.83 -34.35 26.22
N GLY A 383 -18.54 -33.21 26.06
CA GLY A 383 -19.34 -32.56 27.11
C GLY A 383 -20.43 -31.67 26.54
N ALA A 384 -21.21 -31.07 27.44
CA ALA A 384 -22.28 -30.13 27.04
C ALA A 384 -21.70 -28.87 26.42
N LEU A 385 -22.22 -28.51 25.25
CA LEU A 385 -21.78 -27.41 24.44
C LEU A 385 -22.99 -26.60 23.96
N SER A 386 -23.01 -25.29 24.21
CA SER A 386 -23.99 -24.41 23.64
C SER A 386 -23.45 -23.73 22.36
N VAL A 387 -24.35 -23.40 21.47
CA VAL A 387 -24.04 -22.70 20.23
C VAL A 387 -25.00 -21.54 20.00
N THR A 388 -24.45 -20.39 19.64
CA THR A 388 -25.21 -19.28 19.05
C THR A 388 -24.87 -19.20 17.57
N ILE A 389 -25.88 -19.34 16.72
CA ILE A 389 -25.74 -19.29 15.26
C ILE A 389 -26.28 -17.95 14.80
N GLU A 390 -25.45 -17.17 14.13
CA GLU A 390 -25.78 -15.82 13.67
C GLU A 390 -25.55 -15.72 12.16
N SER A 391 -26.46 -15.07 11.44
CA SER A 391 -26.20 -14.67 10.05
C SER A 391 -25.87 -13.19 9.96
N GLN A 392 -25.12 -12.84 8.93
CA GLN A 392 -24.94 -11.44 8.52
C GLN A 392 -25.15 -11.30 7.01
N ASN A 393 -25.93 -10.30 6.62
CA ASN A 393 -26.03 -9.79 5.25
C ASN A 393 -25.08 -8.60 5.05
N GLN A 394 -25.10 -7.95 3.88
CA GLN A 394 -24.24 -6.80 3.57
C GLN A 394 -24.43 -5.64 4.54
N GLN A 395 -25.68 -5.29 4.84
CA GLN A 395 -26.00 -4.18 5.74
C GLN A 395 -25.58 -4.50 7.17
N GLU A 396 -25.88 -5.70 7.66
CA GLU A 396 -25.54 -6.13 9.01
C GLU A 396 -24.03 -6.17 9.21
N THR A 397 -23.27 -6.65 8.22
CA THR A 397 -21.79 -6.63 8.26
C THR A 397 -21.25 -5.21 8.37
N MET A 398 -21.84 -4.25 7.64
CA MET A 398 -21.40 -2.85 7.68
C MET A 398 -21.82 -2.14 8.99
N MET A 399 -22.95 -2.52 9.57
CA MET A 399 -23.49 -1.92 10.80
C MET A 399 -23.03 -2.62 12.09
N HIS A 400 -22.19 -3.67 11.98
CA HIS A 400 -21.76 -4.51 13.11
C HIS A 400 -22.93 -5.14 13.88
N THR A 401 -23.97 -5.51 13.17
CA THR A 401 -25.12 -6.24 13.70
C THR A 401 -25.16 -7.65 13.12
N SER A 402 -25.97 -8.52 13.71
CA SER A 402 -26.22 -9.88 13.22
C SER A 402 -27.64 -10.30 13.56
N THR A 403 -28.20 -11.20 12.76
CA THR A 403 -29.47 -11.86 13.05
C THR A 403 -29.22 -13.20 13.68
N ILE A 404 -29.70 -13.41 14.90
CA ILE A 404 -29.60 -14.69 15.62
C ILE A 404 -30.56 -15.69 14.94
N LEU A 405 -30.02 -16.79 14.44
CA LEU A 405 -30.77 -17.88 13.81
C LEU A 405 -31.12 -18.98 14.81
N TYR A 406 -30.25 -19.20 15.81
CA TYR A 406 -30.41 -20.18 16.87
C TYR A 406 -29.55 -19.83 18.07
N GLU A 407 -30.04 -20.12 19.27
CA GLU A 407 -29.30 -20.03 20.51
C GLU A 407 -29.75 -21.13 21.46
N GLY A 408 -28.81 -21.98 21.91
CA GLY A 408 -29.12 -23.10 22.82
C GLY A 408 -28.10 -24.21 22.77
N ASP A 409 -28.54 -25.39 23.21
CA ASP A 409 -27.71 -26.60 23.16
C ASP A 409 -27.45 -27.02 21.72
N ILE A 410 -26.22 -27.47 21.44
CA ILE A 410 -25.84 -27.86 20.07
C ILE A 410 -26.60 -29.10 19.57
N SER A 411 -27.06 -29.94 20.48
CA SER A 411 -27.77 -31.18 20.13
C SER A 411 -29.15 -30.91 19.56
N GLY A 412 -29.31 -31.18 18.27
CA GLY A 412 -30.54 -30.92 17.54
C GLY A 412 -30.79 -29.48 17.18
N ALA A 413 -29.80 -28.62 17.24
CA ALA A 413 -29.89 -27.23 16.78
C ALA A 413 -30.28 -27.16 15.30
N ALA A 414 -31.46 -26.61 15.03
CA ALA A 414 -31.94 -26.35 13.67
C ALA A 414 -31.98 -24.86 13.39
N PHE A 415 -31.55 -24.43 12.21
CA PHE A 415 -31.50 -23.02 11.82
C PHE A 415 -31.83 -22.85 10.34
N THR A 416 -32.36 -21.70 9.99
CA THR A 416 -32.67 -21.35 8.59
C THR A 416 -31.82 -20.16 8.17
N VAL A 417 -31.05 -20.36 7.10
CA VAL A 417 -30.18 -19.32 6.50
C VAL A 417 -31.00 -18.49 5.54
N PRO A 418 -31.08 -17.15 5.75
CA PRO A 418 -31.78 -16.23 4.85
C PRO A 418 -31.17 -16.19 3.44
N GLU A 419 -31.97 -15.79 2.44
CA GLU A 419 -31.53 -15.66 1.03
C GLU A 419 -30.45 -14.60 0.83
N ASP A 420 -30.44 -13.54 1.63
CA ASP A 420 -29.49 -12.44 1.57
C ASP A 420 -28.27 -12.61 2.50
N SER A 421 -28.14 -13.75 3.19
CA SER A 421 -27.02 -14.04 4.08
C SER A 421 -25.71 -14.15 3.30
N LEU A 422 -24.70 -13.43 3.76
CA LEU A 422 -23.33 -13.52 3.22
C LEU A 422 -22.47 -14.51 4.01
N VAL A 423 -22.73 -14.64 5.31
CA VAL A 423 -21.92 -15.46 6.22
C VAL A 423 -22.79 -15.91 7.38
N VAL A 424 -22.51 -17.12 7.86
CA VAL A 424 -23.08 -17.66 9.11
C VAL A 424 -21.93 -17.87 10.09
N TYR A 425 -22.07 -17.30 11.28
CA TYR A 425 -21.15 -17.49 12.39
C TYR A 425 -21.70 -18.49 13.38
N PHE A 426 -20.83 -19.37 13.82
CA PHE A 426 -21.09 -20.38 14.85
C PHE A 426 -20.22 -20.03 16.06
N ASN A 427 -20.86 -19.56 17.13
CA ASN A 427 -20.21 -19.20 18.39
C ASN A 427 -20.44 -20.36 19.37
N PHE A 428 -19.44 -21.19 19.56
CA PHE A 428 -19.46 -22.32 20.49
C PHE A 428 -19.02 -21.83 21.86
N ALA A 429 -19.83 -22.11 22.89
CA ALA A 429 -19.52 -21.76 24.28
C ALA A 429 -19.44 -23.02 25.13
N ALA A 430 -18.26 -23.27 25.71
CA ALA A 430 -18.00 -24.41 26.56
C ALA A 430 -18.34 -24.10 28.03
N GLY A 431 -19.28 -24.82 28.63
CA GLY A 431 -19.64 -24.68 30.05
C GLY A 431 -18.65 -25.37 31.00
N GLN A 432 -17.83 -26.25 30.48
CA GLN A 432 -16.79 -27.03 31.18
C GLN A 432 -15.66 -27.35 30.21
N ASP A 433 -14.53 -27.82 30.72
CA ASP A 433 -13.45 -28.30 29.85
C ASP A 433 -13.94 -29.48 29.01
N LEU A 434 -13.85 -29.34 27.69
CA LEU A 434 -14.31 -30.36 26.76
C LEU A 434 -13.46 -30.36 25.48
N ARG A 435 -13.57 -31.48 24.76
CA ARG A 435 -13.01 -31.56 23.41
C ARG A 435 -14.16 -31.63 22.40
N LEU A 436 -14.11 -30.68 21.42
CA LEU A 436 -14.98 -30.67 20.26
C LEU A 436 -14.24 -31.33 19.10
N GLU A 437 -14.64 -32.58 18.77
CA GLU A 437 -13.95 -33.39 17.75
C GLU A 437 -14.35 -32.98 16.34
N SER A 438 -15.65 -32.74 16.11
CA SER A 438 -16.20 -32.33 14.82
C SER A 438 -17.41 -31.44 15.00
N ALA A 439 -17.62 -30.54 14.04
CA ALA A 439 -18.85 -29.75 13.90
C ALA A 439 -19.17 -29.54 12.43
N GLY A 440 -20.45 -29.57 12.10
CA GLY A 440 -20.94 -29.37 10.74
C GLY A 440 -22.42 -29.10 10.74
N PHE A 441 -23.00 -29.00 9.55
CA PHE A 441 -24.42 -28.80 9.33
C PHE A 441 -24.88 -29.59 8.10
N GLN A 442 -26.11 -30.04 8.13
CA GLN A 442 -26.73 -30.82 7.06
C GLN A 442 -28.16 -30.34 6.83
N GLY A 443 -28.57 -30.19 5.56
CA GLY A 443 -29.90 -29.77 5.16
C GLY A 443 -30.19 -30.14 3.71
N GLU A 444 -31.38 -29.80 3.23
CA GLU A 444 -31.77 -30.06 1.85
C GLU A 444 -30.91 -29.33 0.81
N ALA A 445 -30.42 -28.15 1.13
CA ALA A 445 -29.55 -27.35 0.27
C ALA A 445 -28.07 -27.81 0.29
N GLY A 446 -27.71 -28.80 1.12
CA GLY A 446 -26.35 -29.34 1.19
C GLY A 446 -25.89 -29.67 2.60
N ALA A 447 -24.61 -30.02 2.71
CA ALA A 447 -23.94 -30.26 3.98
C ALA A 447 -22.58 -29.55 3.99
N GLY A 448 -22.10 -29.15 5.17
CA GLY A 448 -20.82 -28.52 5.33
C GLY A 448 -20.17 -28.87 6.66
N SER A 449 -18.83 -28.92 6.69
CA SER A 449 -18.05 -29.03 7.90
C SER A 449 -17.58 -27.66 8.38
N ILE A 450 -17.54 -27.45 9.68
CA ILE A 450 -17.02 -26.24 10.31
C ILE A 450 -15.59 -26.50 10.73
N PRO A 451 -14.59 -25.78 10.20
CA PRO A 451 -13.19 -25.97 10.56
C PRO A 451 -12.95 -25.51 12.01
N LEU A 452 -12.56 -26.41 12.90
CA LEU A 452 -12.39 -26.14 14.32
C LEU A 452 -10.95 -25.75 14.67
N GLY A 453 -10.05 -26.72 14.76
CA GLY A 453 -8.64 -26.52 15.06
C GLY A 453 -7.76 -26.66 13.80
N TYR A 454 -6.87 -25.72 13.56
CA TYR A 454 -5.90 -25.79 12.46
C TYR A 454 -4.61 -26.45 12.94
N LYS A 455 -4.21 -27.57 12.32
CA LYS A 455 -3.05 -28.36 12.77
C LYS A 455 -1.71 -27.73 12.46
N LEU A 456 -1.62 -26.96 11.38
CA LEU A 456 -0.38 -26.38 10.88
C LEU A 456 -0.34 -24.84 10.92
N LEU A 457 -1.44 -24.18 11.33
CA LEU A 457 -1.51 -22.73 11.42
C LEU A 457 -1.66 -22.31 12.90
N PRO A 458 -0.88 -21.33 13.36
CA PRO A 458 -1.15 -20.66 14.63
C PRO A 458 -2.57 -20.07 14.65
N SER A 459 -3.23 -20.13 15.80
CA SER A 459 -4.64 -19.71 15.95
C SER A 459 -4.91 -18.27 15.48
N PHE A 460 -3.98 -17.34 15.70
CA PHE A 460 -4.11 -15.95 15.27
C PHE A 460 -4.07 -15.77 13.74
N ILE A 461 -3.36 -16.64 13.00
CA ILE A 461 -3.35 -16.65 11.53
C ILE A 461 -4.64 -17.30 11.03
N ALA A 462 -5.00 -18.41 11.62
CA ALA A 462 -6.16 -19.20 11.23
C ALA A 462 -7.47 -18.39 11.34
N SER A 463 -7.67 -17.69 12.45
CA SER A 463 -8.85 -16.84 12.66
C SER A 463 -8.95 -15.69 11.65
N ARG A 464 -7.83 -15.09 11.25
CA ARG A 464 -7.79 -14.05 10.22
C ARG A 464 -8.12 -14.59 8.82
N LEU A 465 -7.63 -15.80 8.50
CA LEU A 465 -7.93 -16.42 7.22
C LEU A 465 -9.40 -16.88 7.13
N GLN A 466 -9.99 -17.34 8.22
CA GLN A 466 -11.42 -17.68 8.27
C GLN A 466 -12.32 -16.48 7.99
N GLY A 467 -12.00 -15.32 8.55
CA GLY A 467 -12.76 -14.09 8.33
C GLY A 467 -12.46 -13.38 7.01
N LEU A 468 -11.62 -13.94 6.13
CA LEU A 468 -11.14 -13.22 4.94
C LEU A 468 -12.28 -12.78 4.01
N PHE A 469 -13.26 -13.66 3.75
CA PHE A 469 -14.39 -13.39 2.86
C PHE A 469 -15.58 -12.68 3.55
N ALA A 470 -15.62 -12.73 4.87
CA ALA A 470 -16.64 -12.05 5.70
C ALA A 470 -16.08 -10.83 6.44
N ASN A 471 -14.86 -10.39 6.09
CA ASN A 471 -14.27 -9.20 6.68
C ASN A 471 -15.07 -7.97 6.27
N GLN A 472 -15.46 -7.16 7.26
CA GLN A 472 -16.20 -5.92 7.03
C GLN A 472 -15.57 -5.04 5.95
N ASN A 473 -14.25 -4.84 5.98
CA ASN A 473 -13.56 -4.04 4.97
C ASN A 473 -13.69 -4.61 3.54
N ALA A 474 -13.74 -5.93 3.39
CA ALA A 474 -13.95 -6.56 2.08
C ALA A 474 -15.40 -6.36 1.62
N ILE A 475 -16.37 -6.58 2.50
CA ILE A 475 -17.81 -6.37 2.19
C ILE A 475 -18.09 -4.91 1.87
N GLN A 476 -17.57 -3.97 2.65
CA GLN A 476 -17.68 -2.53 2.36
C GLN A 476 -17.18 -2.20 0.96
N ARG A 477 -16.02 -2.73 0.56
CA ARG A 477 -15.46 -2.50 -0.78
C ARG A 477 -16.37 -3.05 -1.88
N PHE A 478 -16.91 -4.27 -1.70
CA PHE A 478 -17.86 -4.82 -2.68
C PHE A 478 -19.11 -3.95 -2.83
N VAL A 479 -19.66 -3.43 -1.73
CA VAL A 479 -20.80 -2.50 -1.76
C VAL A 479 -20.41 -1.22 -2.51
N PHE A 480 -19.25 -0.61 -2.16
CA PHE A 480 -18.78 0.61 -2.83
C PHE A 480 -18.52 0.40 -4.32
N PHE A 481 -17.98 -0.77 -4.71
CA PHE A 481 -17.75 -1.11 -6.12
C PHE A 481 -19.06 -1.25 -6.87
N SER A 482 -20.03 -1.95 -6.29
CA SER A 482 -21.37 -2.11 -6.87
C SER A 482 -22.07 -0.76 -7.07
N ASP A 483 -22.09 0.09 -6.03
CA ASP A 483 -22.72 1.39 -6.09
C ASP A 483 -21.97 2.37 -7.00
N GLY A 484 -20.63 2.25 -7.06
CA GLY A 484 -19.81 2.95 -8.04
C GLY A 484 -20.18 2.60 -9.48
N MET A 485 -20.41 1.32 -9.77
CA MET A 485 -20.84 0.89 -11.11
C MET A 485 -22.25 1.37 -11.46
N LYS A 486 -23.18 1.45 -10.48
CA LYS A 486 -24.49 2.07 -10.67
C LYS A 486 -24.37 3.56 -11.01
N LEU A 487 -23.45 4.28 -10.34
CA LEU A 487 -23.16 5.69 -10.66
C LEU A 487 -22.56 5.85 -12.06
N PHE A 488 -21.55 5.04 -12.41
CA PHE A 488 -20.97 5.01 -13.74
C PHE A 488 -22.04 4.86 -14.84
N GLY A 489 -23.02 3.98 -14.61
CA GLY A 489 -24.12 3.77 -15.54
C GLY A 489 -24.96 5.03 -15.86
N ARG A 490 -24.90 6.08 -15.02
CA ARG A 490 -25.61 7.35 -15.25
C ARG A 490 -24.95 8.26 -16.27
N SER A 491 -23.62 8.21 -16.37
CA SER A 491 -22.82 8.97 -17.34
C SER A 491 -21.61 8.18 -17.81
N PRO A 492 -21.78 7.13 -18.62
CA PRO A 492 -20.72 6.18 -18.90
C PRO A 492 -19.60 6.74 -19.79
N VAL A 493 -19.84 7.80 -20.56
CA VAL A 493 -18.85 8.33 -21.51
C VAL A 493 -17.88 9.31 -20.84
N ILE A 494 -18.38 10.33 -20.16
CA ILE A 494 -17.57 11.43 -19.59
C ILE A 494 -17.59 11.45 -18.06
N GLY A 495 -18.34 10.55 -17.41
CA GLY A 495 -18.51 10.52 -15.96
C GLY A 495 -19.39 11.65 -15.41
N LEU A 496 -19.40 11.78 -14.10
CA LEU A 496 -20.23 12.74 -13.35
C LEU A 496 -19.39 13.91 -12.79
N GLY A 497 -18.11 14.01 -13.16
CA GLY A 497 -17.15 14.98 -12.67
C GLY A 497 -16.41 14.54 -11.40
N LEU A 498 -15.27 15.17 -11.12
CA LEU A 498 -14.48 14.90 -9.93
C LEU A 498 -15.30 15.07 -8.64
N GLY A 499 -15.06 14.23 -7.61
CA GLY A 499 -15.82 14.22 -6.37
C GLY A 499 -17.24 13.64 -6.50
N ALA A 500 -17.58 13.08 -7.67
CA ALA A 500 -18.92 12.57 -7.94
C ALA A 500 -19.28 11.33 -7.10
N PHE A 501 -18.29 10.53 -6.68
CA PHE A 501 -18.59 9.39 -5.82
C PHE A 501 -19.14 9.86 -4.47
N GLU A 502 -18.43 10.73 -3.76
CA GLU A 502 -18.85 11.29 -2.46
C GLU A 502 -20.23 11.96 -2.53
N ASN A 503 -20.45 12.77 -3.57
CA ASN A 503 -21.68 13.57 -3.70
C ASN A 503 -22.84 12.82 -4.34
N GLY A 504 -22.58 11.73 -5.07
CA GLY A 504 -23.58 10.98 -5.85
C GLY A 504 -24.00 9.65 -5.22
N VAL A 505 -23.16 9.01 -4.40
CA VAL A 505 -23.39 7.65 -3.91
C VAL A 505 -24.70 7.49 -3.14
N LYS A 506 -25.10 8.52 -2.36
CA LYS A 506 -26.36 8.52 -1.61
C LYS A 506 -27.61 8.30 -2.49
N SER A 507 -27.51 8.56 -3.78
CA SER A 507 -28.61 8.41 -4.72
C SER A 507 -28.75 7.01 -5.33
N VAL A 508 -27.81 6.11 -5.06
CA VAL A 508 -27.74 4.74 -5.60
C VAL A 508 -27.54 3.68 -4.53
N GLN A 509 -27.11 4.06 -3.32
CA GLN A 509 -26.87 3.13 -2.22
C GLN A 509 -28.17 2.46 -1.75
N SER A 510 -28.09 1.16 -1.46
CA SER A 510 -29.25 0.37 -1.00
C SER A 510 -29.59 0.59 0.48
N PHE A 511 -28.62 1.04 1.27
CA PHE A 511 -28.72 1.42 2.67
C PHE A 511 -27.70 2.51 2.98
N TYR A 512 -27.95 3.31 4.00
CA TYR A 512 -27.12 4.47 4.33
C TYR A 512 -25.73 4.06 4.83
N TYR A 513 -24.71 4.62 4.22
CA TYR A 513 -23.31 4.63 4.67
C TYR A 513 -22.62 5.91 4.19
N GLU A 514 -21.54 6.28 4.85
CA GLU A 514 -20.73 7.43 4.44
C GLU A 514 -19.35 6.95 3.95
N THR A 515 -18.98 7.40 2.78
CA THR A 515 -17.63 7.21 2.23
C THR A 515 -17.33 8.30 1.23
N LYS A 516 -16.07 8.73 1.22
CA LYS A 516 -15.60 9.74 0.27
C LYS A 516 -15.19 9.11 -1.06
N TYR A 517 -14.72 7.89 -1.04
CA TYR A 517 -14.12 7.23 -2.19
C TYR A 517 -14.63 5.80 -2.36
N ALA A 518 -14.54 5.29 -3.60
CA ALA A 518 -14.89 3.92 -3.92
C ALA A 518 -13.92 2.86 -3.37
N HIS A 519 -12.77 3.25 -2.78
CA HIS A 519 -11.66 2.35 -2.41
C HIS A 519 -11.18 1.44 -3.56
N ASN A 520 -11.34 1.93 -4.79
CA ASN A 520 -10.82 1.38 -6.02
C ASN A 520 -10.69 2.53 -7.03
N HIS A 521 -9.46 2.91 -7.33
CA HIS A 521 -9.22 4.07 -8.18
C HIS A 521 -9.73 3.88 -9.62
N TYR A 522 -9.76 2.64 -10.13
CA TYR A 522 -10.29 2.36 -11.47
C TYR A 522 -11.79 2.66 -11.54
N ILE A 523 -12.55 2.25 -10.50
CA ILE A 523 -13.97 2.58 -10.39
C ILE A 523 -14.18 4.07 -10.16
N GLN A 524 -13.32 4.70 -9.33
CA GLN A 524 -13.36 6.14 -9.10
C GLN A 524 -13.24 6.92 -10.41
N VAL A 525 -12.25 6.60 -11.25
CA VAL A 525 -12.05 7.21 -12.58
C VAL A 525 -13.24 6.98 -13.49
N LEU A 526 -13.80 5.76 -13.51
CA LEU A 526 -15.02 5.48 -14.29
C LEU A 526 -16.21 6.34 -13.86
N VAL A 527 -16.43 6.53 -12.58
CA VAL A 527 -17.50 7.37 -12.04
C VAL A 527 -17.28 8.84 -12.36
N GLU A 528 -16.07 9.33 -12.19
CA GLU A 528 -15.77 10.76 -12.25
C GLU A 528 -15.50 11.26 -13.66
N THR A 529 -14.77 10.50 -14.49
CA THR A 529 -14.35 10.93 -15.83
C THR A 529 -14.82 9.98 -16.94
N GLY A 530 -15.59 8.96 -16.59
CA GLY A 530 -16.19 8.03 -17.53
C GLY A 530 -15.20 7.15 -18.28
N ALA A 531 -15.67 6.52 -19.33
CA ALA A 531 -14.84 5.69 -20.20
C ALA A 531 -13.69 6.48 -20.85
N VAL A 532 -13.91 7.76 -21.17
CA VAL A 532 -12.86 8.62 -21.75
C VAL A 532 -11.70 8.77 -20.77
N GLY A 533 -11.95 9.20 -19.53
CA GLY A 533 -10.90 9.34 -18.51
C GLY A 533 -10.24 8.02 -18.17
N PHE A 534 -11.03 6.94 -18.12
CA PHE A 534 -10.51 5.59 -17.88
C PHE A 534 -9.51 5.14 -18.96
N VAL A 535 -9.83 5.36 -20.24
CA VAL A 535 -8.89 5.06 -21.35
C VAL A 535 -7.62 5.89 -21.24
N LEU A 536 -7.71 7.17 -20.88
CA LEU A 536 -6.55 8.02 -20.67
C LEU A 536 -5.70 7.54 -19.49
N PHE A 537 -6.32 7.14 -18.39
CA PHE A 537 -5.63 6.59 -17.21
C PHE A 537 -4.93 5.27 -17.53
N ILE A 538 -5.60 4.34 -18.21
CA ILE A 538 -4.98 3.09 -18.69
C ILE A 538 -3.85 3.40 -19.69
N GLY A 539 -4.02 4.40 -20.55
CA GLY A 539 -2.99 4.90 -21.45
C GLY A 539 -1.75 5.41 -20.70
N LEU A 540 -1.93 6.09 -19.57
CA LEU A 540 -0.84 6.52 -18.69
C LEU A 540 -0.08 5.30 -18.12
N LEU A 541 -0.79 4.33 -17.56
CA LEU A 541 -0.17 3.11 -17.03
C LEU A 541 0.56 2.31 -18.11
N ALA A 542 -0.08 2.14 -19.27
CA ALA A 542 0.48 1.41 -20.40
C ALA A 542 1.73 2.11 -20.98
N SER A 543 1.68 3.44 -21.15
CA SER A 543 2.84 4.22 -21.63
C SER A 543 4.01 4.19 -20.66
N SER A 544 3.73 4.22 -19.35
CA SER A 544 4.74 4.08 -18.29
C SER A 544 5.36 2.68 -18.30
N GLY A 545 4.54 1.64 -18.42
CA GLY A 545 5.00 0.26 -18.56
C GLY A 545 5.84 0.03 -19.83
N ALA A 546 5.42 0.61 -20.96
CA ALA A 546 6.17 0.59 -22.19
C ALA A 546 7.52 1.31 -22.05
N ALA A 547 7.56 2.47 -21.38
CA ALA A 547 8.80 3.19 -21.12
C ALA A 547 9.79 2.34 -20.31
N VAL A 548 9.33 1.66 -19.24
CA VAL A 548 10.12 0.72 -18.44
C VAL A 548 10.61 -0.45 -19.32
N TRP A 549 9.70 -1.06 -20.08
CA TRP A 549 10.02 -2.21 -20.92
C TRP A 549 11.08 -1.91 -21.97
N PHE A 550 10.99 -0.79 -22.68
CA PHE A 550 11.99 -0.38 -23.66
C PHE A 550 13.30 0.08 -23.01
N ALA A 551 13.21 0.74 -21.84
CA ALA A 551 14.40 1.20 -21.11
C ALA A 551 15.17 0.07 -20.40
N ARG A 552 14.58 -1.12 -20.16
CA ARG A 552 15.23 -2.24 -19.46
C ARG A 552 16.55 -2.72 -20.08
N LYS A 553 16.75 -2.44 -21.37
CA LYS A 553 18.00 -2.78 -22.08
C LYS A 553 19.14 -1.82 -21.74
N ARG A 554 18.84 -0.66 -21.15
CA ARG A 554 19.82 0.34 -20.76
C ARG A 554 20.53 -0.09 -19.47
N GLU A 555 21.73 0.41 -19.26
CA GLU A 555 22.53 0.16 -18.04
C GLU A 555 22.06 1.00 -16.83
N ASN A 556 20.78 1.33 -16.74
CA ASN A 556 20.21 2.09 -15.63
C ASN A 556 19.59 1.12 -14.60
N PRO A 557 20.18 0.99 -13.39
CA PRO A 557 19.73 0.06 -12.37
C PRO A 557 18.39 0.43 -11.71
N LEU A 558 17.89 1.64 -11.92
CA LEU A 558 16.57 2.05 -11.42
C LEU A 558 15.40 1.55 -12.26
N ILE A 559 15.62 1.14 -13.51
CA ILE A 559 14.52 0.75 -14.39
C ILE A 559 13.72 -0.44 -13.81
N PRO A 560 14.35 -1.51 -13.30
CA PRO A 560 13.60 -2.58 -12.65
C PRO A 560 12.83 -2.13 -11.40
N ALA A 561 13.42 -1.26 -10.57
CA ALA A 561 12.77 -0.70 -9.39
C ALA A 561 11.54 0.15 -9.75
N LEU A 562 11.65 1.00 -10.79
CA LEU A 562 10.53 1.80 -11.29
C LEU A 562 9.43 0.91 -11.88
N GLY A 563 9.80 -0.18 -12.56
CA GLY A 563 8.84 -1.16 -13.05
C GLY A 563 8.09 -1.86 -11.92
N ALA A 564 8.80 -2.26 -10.87
CA ALA A 564 8.21 -2.83 -9.67
C ALA A 564 7.29 -1.82 -8.94
N ALA A 565 7.71 -0.56 -8.82
CA ALA A 565 6.89 0.50 -8.24
C ALA A 565 5.61 0.74 -9.06
N LEU A 566 5.68 0.71 -10.39
CA LEU A 566 4.50 0.81 -11.25
C LEU A 566 3.53 -0.36 -11.03
N VAL A 567 4.03 -1.60 -10.94
CA VAL A 567 3.20 -2.79 -10.64
C VAL A 567 2.57 -2.66 -9.26
N PHE A 568 3.33 -2.24 -8.25
CA PHE A 568 2.83 -2.00 -6.91
C PHE A 568 1.70 -0.98 -6.89
N MET A 569 1.92 0.20 -7.48
CA MET A 569 0.95 1.29 -7.49
C MET A 569 -0.31 0.93 -8.29
N ALA A 570 -0.16 0.35 -9.47
CA ALA A 570 -1.29 -0.06 -10.29
C ALA A 570 -2.13 -1.14 -9.60
N GLY A 571 -1.49 -2.12 -8.96
CA GLY A 571 -2.19 -3.15 -8.19
C GLY A 571 -2.85 -2.62 -6.93
N HIS A 572 -2.15 -1.78 -6.15
CA HIS A 572 -2.70 -1.18 -4.93
C HIS A 572 -3.90 -0.25 -5.22
N ALA A 573 -3.88 0.45 -6.35
CA ALA A 573 -5.00 1.27 -6.81
C ALA A 573 -6.30 0.47 -7.08
N ALA A 574 -6.23 -0.84 -7.27
CA ALA A 574 -7.41 -1.70 -7.39
C ALA A 574 -8.08 -2.00 -6.03
N THR A 575 -7.38 -1.79 -4.94
CA THR A 575 -7.87 -2.05 -3.58
C THR A 575 -7.96 -0.80 -2.72
N GLU A 576 -7.44 0.32 -3.20
CA GLU A 576 -7.39 1.61 -2.51
C GLU A 576 -7.40 2.79 -3.48
N VAL A 577 -7.59 3.96 -2.94
CA VAL A 577 -7.65 5.24 -3.68
C VAL A 577 -6.31 5.97 -3.70
N THR A 578 -5.23 5.24 -3.82
CA THR A 578 -3.85 5.77 -3.70
C THR A 578 -3.60 6.96 -4.61
N PHE A 579 -4.14 6.97 -5.83
CA PHE A 579 -4.01 8.10 -6.75
C PHE A 579 -5.00 9.25 -6.49
N SER A 580 -5.99 9.06 -5.62
CA SER A 580 -6.93 10.12 -5.21
C SER A 580 -6.50 10.80 -3.91
N THR A 581 -5.40 10.36 -3.32
CA THR A 581 -4.80 10.93 -2.12
C THR A 581 -3.50 11.65 -2.45
N TYR A 582 -3.02 12.50 -1.57
CA TYR A 582 -1.80 13.29 -1.80
C TYR A 582 -0.49 12.51 -1.59
N ALA A 583 -0.57 11.30 -1.06
CA ALA A 583 0.61 10.48 -0.76
C ALA A 583 1.14 9.71 -1.97
#